data_3d268db4699d6c756c44e53be755f3a6
#
_entry.id   3d268db4699d6c756c44e53be755f3a6
#
_cell.length_a   1.000
_cell.length_b   1.000
_cell.length_c   1.000
_cell.angle_alpha   90.00
_cell.angle_beta   90.00
_cell.angle_gamma   90.00
#
_symmetry.space_group_name_H-M   'P 1'
#
loop_
_entity.id
_entity.type
_entity.pdbx_description
1 polymer ?
#
loop_
_entity_poly.entity_id
_entity_poly.type
_entity_poly.pdbx_seq_one_letter_code
_entity_poly.pdbx_strand_id
1 'polypeptide(L)'
;MPKRQNYLNNKELLKEIHKSKLSFCFIEDKKYFLIDGIIHSMDDLTDEVIADAKQTRADRIANENHARDLAIWEDTPGRKAKDKPRLITYKFDGSEIPLEDIVIRKMTFDHIPEEPGRKNKPKTVADRHAKCNFPPFIHIAWRNNTWQEVARSHWTGDLTNGQFSVKKGKITEKLASMMIMLCQRYSMRSNWRGYTYVDEMRSHALVQLSQIGLYFDESKSANPFA
;
A
#
# COMPACT_ATOMS: atom_id res chain seq x y z
N MET A 1 -13.00 29.19 4.86
CA MET A 1 -13.69 27.94 4.44
C MET A 1 -12.67 26.81 4.47
N PRO A 2 -12.91 25.68 5.15
CA PRO A 2 -11.98 24.57 5.12
C PRO A 2 -11.84 24.07 3.69
N LYS A 3 -10.59 23.96 3.20
CA LYS A 3 -10.30 23.39 1.88
C LYS A 3 -10.90 21.98 1.84
N ARG A 4 -11.79 21.72 0.86
CA ARG A 4 -12.26 20.35 0.58
C ARG A 4 -11.05 19.47 0.33
N GLN A 5 -10.71 18.62 1.28
CA GLN A 5 -9.70 17.61 1.08
C GLN A 5 -10.15 16.69 -0.05
N ASN A 6 -9.33 16.61 -1.11
CA ASN A 6 -9.61 15.69 -2.21
C ASN A 6 -9.09 14.30 -1.83
N TYR A 7 -9.91 13.54 -1.10
CA TYR A 7 -9.56 12.19 -0.61
C TYR A 7 -9.42 11.13 -1.72
N LEU A 8 -9.81 11.43 -2.96
CA LEU A 8 -9.69 10.50 -4.09
C LEU A 8 -8.45 10.82 -4.91
N ASN A 9 -7.30 10.43 -4.38
CA ASN A 9 -6.00 10.49 -5.04
C ASN A 9 -5.42 9.07 -5.08
N ASN A 10 -4.90 8.66 -6.24
CA ASN A 10 -4.32 7.32 -6.45
C ASN A 10 -3.26 6.98 -5.39
N LYS A 11 -2.36 7.92 -5.07
CA LYS A 11 -1.30 7.71 -4.07
C LYS A 11 -1.88 7.45 -2.67
N GLU A 12 -2.87 8.24 -2.26
CA GLU A 12 -3.52 8.07 -0.96
C GLU A 12 -4.36 6.79 -0.89
N LEU A 13 -5.06 6.45 -1.97
CA LEU A 13 -5.83 5.21 -2.05
C LEU A 13 -4.89 3.99 -1.95
N LEU A 14 -3.81 3.97 -2.71
CA LEU A 14 -2.80 2.92 -2.66
C LEU A 14 -2.19 2.78 -1.27
N LYS A 15 -1.83 3.91 -0.63
CA LYS A 15 -1.32 3.93 0.75
C LYS A 15 -2.30 3.28 1.75
N GLU A 16 -3.59 3.58 1.63
CA GLU A 16 -4.62 3.02 2.53
C GLU A 16 -4.90 1.54 2.23
N ILE A 17 -4.82 1.11 0.97
CA ILE A 17 -4.87 -0.30 0.59
C ILE A 17 -3.70 -1.06 1.23
N HIS A 18 -2.47 -0.53 1.13
CA HIS A 18 -1.29 -1.14 1.76
C HIS A 18 -1.45 -1.26 3.28
N LYS A 19 -1.91 -0.20 3.95
CA LYS A 19 -2.20 -0.26 5.40
C LYS A 19 -3.24 -1.33 5.76
N SER A 20 -4.28 -1.45 4.95
CA SER A 20 -5.32 -2.45 5.17
C SER A 20 -4.79 -3.87 4.99
N LYS A 21 -3.97 -4.11 3.97
CA LYS A 21 -3.29 -5.41 3.77
C LYS A 21 -2.35 -5.75 4.93
N LEU A 22 -1.62 -4.76 5.44
CA LEU A 22 -0.70 -4.94 6.57
C LEU A 22 -1.40 -5.34 7.87
N SER A 23 -2.71 -5.16 7.99
CA SER A 23 -3.47 -5.55 9.18
C SER A 23 -3.47 -7.07 9.47
N PHE A 24 -3.04 -7.91 8.51
CA PHE A 24 -2.82 -9.35 8.64
C PHE A 24 -1.42 -9.77 8.20
N CYS A 25 -0.42 -8.98 8.60
CA CYS A 25 0.98 -9.28 8.35
C CYS A 25 1.71 -9.34 9.69
N PHE A 26 2.67 -10.25 9.81
CA PHE A 26 3.72 -10.10 10.80
C PHE A 26 4.70 -9.02 10.31
N ILE A 27 5.06 -8.08 11.16
CA ILE A 27 6.03 -7.04 10.87
C ILE A 27 6.87 -6.84 12.14
N GLU A 28 8.19 -6.99 12.03
CA GLU A 28 9.10 -6.88 13.17
C GLU A 28 9.07 -5.49 13.82
N ASP A 29 9.06 -4.45 13.00
CA ASP A 29 9.11 -3.06 13.44
C ASP A 29 8.27 -2.16 12.54
N LYS A 30 7.71 -1.09 13.13
CA LYS A 30 6.91 -0.09 12.41
C LYS A 30 7.63 0.57 11.23
N LYS A 31 8.95 0.67 11.28
CA LYS A 31 9.76 1.24 10.19
C LYS A 31 9.64 0.44 8.88
N TYR A 32 9.26 -0.84 8.96
CA TYR A 32 9.08 -1.72 7.80
C TYR A 32 7.67 -1.73 7.23
N PHE A 33 6.78 -0.86 7.69
CA PHE A 33 5.41 -0.76 7.16
C PHE A 33 5.34 -0.21 5.75
N LEU A 34 6.17 0.80 5.47
CA LEU A 34 6.17 1.46 4.18
C LEU A 34 7.25 0.85 3.30
N ILE A 35 6.90 0.66 2.04
CA ILE A 35 7.79 0.07 1.04
C ILE A 35 8.32 1.15 0.10
N ASP A 36 9.52 0.94 -0.41
CA ASP A 36 10.22 1.85 -1.30
C ASP A 36 10.31 1.29 -2.73
N GLY A 37 10.21 -0.05 -2.88
CA GLY A 37 10.21 -0.73 -4.16
C GLY A 37 9.46 -2.05 -4.12
N ILE A 38 9.16 -2.60 -5.31
CA ILE A 38 8.48 -3.89 -5.49
C ILE A 38 9.27 -4.73 -6.47
N ILE A 39 9.53 -6.00 -6.10
CA ILE A 39 10.19 -7.00 -6.95
C ILE A 39 9.40 -8.31 -6.93
N HIS A 40 9.66 -9.20 -7.89
CA HIS A 40 9.07 -10.55 -7.94
C HIS A 40 10.08 -11.64 -7.58
N SER A 41 11.35 -11.44 -7.94
CA SER A 41 12.47 -12.33 -7.61
C SER A 41 13.59 -11.57 -6.93
N MET A 42 14.49 -12.28 -6.24
CA MET A 42 15.72 -11.67 -5.75
C MET A 42 16.66 -11.27 -6.89
N ASP A 43 16.54 -11.91 -8.05
CA ASP A 43 17.30 -11.55 -9.25
C ASP A 43 16.90 -10.20 -9.85
N ASP A 44 15.68 -9.73 -9.55
CA ASP A 44 15.19 -8.40 -9.97
C ASP A 44 15.81 -7.28 -9.13
N LEU A 45 16.50 -7.59 -8.05
CA LEU A 45 17.09 -6.61 -7.13
C LEU A 45 18.43 -6.08 -7.68
N THR A 46 18.32 -5.29 -8.75
CA THR A 46 19.45 -4.64 -9.41
C THR A 46 19.83 -3.32 -8.75
N ASP A 47 21.00 -2.80 -9.06
CA ASP A 47 21.46 -1.49 -8.56
C ASP A 47 20.49 -0.36 -8.98
N GLU A 48 19.85 -0.47 -10.15
CA GLU A 48 18.84 0.47 -10.61
C GLU A 48 17.60 0.46 -9.71
N VAL A 49 17.09 -0.73 -9.38
CA VAL A 49 15.94 -0.89 -8.47
C VAL A 49 16.25 -0.37 -7.08
N ILE A 50 17.48 -0.59 -6.60
CA ILE A 50 17.94 -0.04 -5.32
C ILE A 50 18.02 1.49 -5.37
N ALA A 51 18.52 2.06 -6.46
CA ALA A 51 18.59 3.52 -6.65
C ALA A 51 17.18 4.14 -6.68
N ASP A 52 16.25 3.54 -7.41
CA ASP A 52 14.84 3.97 -7.47
C ASP A 52 14.15 3.87 -6.09
N ALA A 53 14.43 2.82 -5.34
CA ALA A 53 13.91 2.65 -3.99
C ALA A 53 14.46 3.73 -3.03
N LYS A 54 15.75 4.03 -3.11
CA LYS A 54 16.36 5.13 -2.35
C LYS A 54 15.75 6.48 -2.70
N GLN A 55 15.52 6.77 -3.98
CA GLN A 55 14.86 8.00 -4.43
C GLN A 55 13.41 8.06 -3.93
N THR A 56 12.67 6.94 -3.98
CA THR A 56 11.31 6.85 -3.43
C THR A 56 11.29 7.15 -1.93
N ARG A 57 12.28 6.67 -1.18
CA ARG A 57 12.46 6.95 0.23
C ARG A 57 12.77 8.42 0.49
N ALA A 58 13.70 9.01 -0.27
CA ALA A 58 14.04 10.43 -0.19
C ALA A 58 12.83 11.33 -0.46
N ASP A 59 12.07 11.04 -1.52
CA ASP A 59 10.84 11.77 -1.85
C ASP A 59 9.77 11.63 -0.76
N ARG A 60 9.68 10.48 -0.10
CA ARG A 60 8.77 10.29 1.04
C ARG A 60 9.16 11.18 2.22
N ILE A 61 10.42 11.17 2.61
CA ILE A 61 10.95 12.01 3.69
C ILE A 61 10.72 13.49 3.37
N ALA A 62 11.02 13.92 2.14
CA ALA A 62 10.78 15.28 1.68
C ALA A 62 9.30 15.69 1.80
N ASN A 63 8.38 14.81 1.38
CA ASN A 63 6.94 15.06 1.49
C ASN A 63 6.46 15.13 2.95
N GLU A 64 6.97 14.26 3.83
CA GLU A 64 6.61 14.25 5.24
C GLU A 64 7.10 15.51 5.96
N ASN A 65 8.35 15.92 5.71
CA ASN A 65 8.92 17.16 6.26
C ASN A 65 8.17 18.40 5.76
N HIS A 66 7.91 18.49 4.46
CA HIS A 66 7.12 19.56 3.88
C HIS A 66 5.70 19.62 4.47
N ALA A 67 5.03 18.48 4.61
CA ALA A 67 3.68 18.43 5.18
C ALA A 67 3.65 18.88 6.64
N ARG A 68 4.66 18.50 7.43
CA ARG A 68 4.81 18.93 8.82
C ARG A 68 4.99 20.44 8.92
N ASP A 69 5.93 21.00 8.16
CA ASP A 69 6.24 22.43 8.24
C ASP A 69 5.12 23.26 7.61
N LEU A 70 4.41 22.74 6.60
CA LEU A 70 3.22 23.37 6.04
C LEU A 70 2.09 23.46 7.09
N ALA A 71 1.88 22.41 7.87
CA ALA A 71 0.90 22.42 8.96
C ALA A 71 1.26 23.45 10.02
N ILE A 72 2.53 23.53 10.44
CA ILE A 72 3.02 24.53 11.38
C ILE A 72 2.79 25.96 10.82
N TRP A 73 3.11 26.17 9.54
CA TRP A 73 2.88 27.47 8.90
C TRP A 73 1.39 27.81 8.82
N GLU A 74 0.51 26.85 8.54
CA GLU A 74 -0.95 27.04 8.49
C GLU A 74 -1.54 27.41 9.85
N ASP A 75 -0.97 26.92 10.95
CA ASP A 75 -1.40 27.22 12.32
C ASP A 75 -0.78 28.50 12.88
N THR A 76 0.22 29.11 12.20
CA THR A 76 0.90 30.32 12.69
C THR A 76 0.04 31.57 12.47
N PRO A 77 -0.32 32.34 13.52
CA PRO A 77 -1.03 33.61 13.37
C PRO A 77 -0.18 34.63 12.62
N GLY A 78 -0.80 35.38 11.70
CA GLY A 78 -0.11 36.44 10.95
C GLY A 78 0.89 35.95 9.90
N ARG A 79 0.81 34.68 9.48
CA ARG A 79 1.67 34.06 8.46
C ARG A 79 1.70 34.85 7.16
N LYS A 80 2.89 35.03 6.59
CA LYS A 80 3.09 35.71 5.30
C LYS A 80 3.18 34.69 4.17
N ALA A 81 2.56 34.96 3.03
CA ALA A 81 2.55 34.06 1.88
C ALA A 81 3.96 33.73 1.35
N LYS A 82 4.93 34.66 1.53
CA LYS A 82 6.34 34.45 1.14
C LYS A 82 7.04 33.36 1.96
N ASP A 83 6.62 33.15 3.18
CA ASP A 83 7.23 32.19 4.13
C ASP A 83 6.59 30.81 4.04
N LYS A 84 5.69 30.59 3.06
CA LYS A 84 5.04 29.29 2.84
C LYS A 84 6.07 28.26 2.42
N PRO A 85 6.17 27.11 3.13
CA PRO A 85 7.06 26.00 2.75
C PRO A 85 6.80 25.54 1.31
N ARG A 86 7.88 25.30 0.57
CA ARG A 86 7.83 24.79 -0.82
C ARG A 86 8.45 23.39 -0.86
N LEU A 87 7.76 22.44 -1.45
CA LEU A 87 8.23 21.03 -1.51
C LEU A 87 9.64 20.90 -2.10
N ILE A 88 9.98 21.71 -3.10
CA ILE A 88 11.30 21.67 -3.76
C ILE A 88 12.46 21.89 -2.78
N THR A 89 12.24 22.64 -1.71
CA THR A 89 13.28 22.94 -0.70
C THR A 89 13.65 21.71 0.13
N TYR A 90 12.77 20.69 0.19
CA TYR A 90 12.96 19.47 0.98
C TYR A 90 13.47 18.30 0.14
N LYS A 91 13.47 18.43 -1.19
CA LYS A 91 13.96 17.37 -2.08
C LYS A 91 15.47 17.26 -2.00
N PHE A 92 15.94 16.03 -1.93
CA PHE A 92 17.36 15.67 -1.95
C PHE A 92 17.58 14.40 -2.76
N ASP A 93 18.84 14.09 -3.04
CA ASP A 93 19.22 12.92 -3.83
C ASP A 93 19.05 11.64 -3.02
N GLY A 94 18.43 10.63 -3.60
CA GLY A 94 18.26 9.31 -3.00
C GLY A 94 19.60 8.61 -2.68
N SER A 95 20.70 9.00 -3.32
CA SER A 95 22.03 8.47 -3.02
C SER A 95 22.46 8.69 -1.57
N GLU A 96 21.92 9.73 -0.90
CA GLU A 96 22.17 10.03 0.52
C GLU A 96 21.47 9.04 1.47
N ILE A 97 20.50 8.25 0.98
CA ILE A 97 19.77 7.28 1.79
C ILE A 97 20.62 6.04 2.02
N PRO A 98 20.86 5.65 3.28
CA PRO A 98 21.52 4.38 3.61
C PRO A 98 20.73 3.18 3.09
N LEU A 99 21.42 2.11 2.75
CA LEU A 99 20.81 0.87 2.27
C LEU A 99 19.89 0.22 3.32
N GLU A 100 20.24 0.40 4.59
CA GLU A 100 19.52 -0.11 5.76
C GLU A 100 18.13 0.55 5.95
N ASP A 101 17.92 1.72 5.35
CA ASP A 101 16.69 2.48 5.53
C ASP A 101 15.63 2.19 4.46
N ILE A 102 15.98 1.46 3.40
CA ILE A 102 15.03 1.08 2.36
C ILE A 102 14.36 -0.26 2.67
N VAL A 103 13.10 -0.37 2.27
CA VAL A 103 12.30 -1.58 2.42
C VAL A 103 11.75 -1.99 1.06
N ILE A 104 12.11 -3.18 0.62
CA ILE A 104 11.67 -3.75 -0.65
C ILE A 104 10.58 -4.79 -0.40
N ARG A 105 9.48 -4.72 -1.15
CA ARG A 105 8.42 -5.74 -1.15
C ARG A 105 8.68 -6.74 -2.25
N LYS A 106 8.88 -8.00 -1.88
CA LYS A 106 8.91 -9.12 -2.81
C LYS A 106 7.53 -9.75 -2.89
N MET A 107 6.93 -9.79 -4.08
CA MET A 107 5.65 -10.47 -4.34
C MET A 107 5.91 -11.96 -4.54
N THR A 108 5.45 -12.79 -3.59
CA THR A 108 5.78 -14.22 -3.60
C THR A 108 4.78 -15.03 -2.80
N PHE A 109 4.60 -16.29 -3.20
CA PHE A 109 3.80 -17.29 -2.49
C PHE A 109 4.67 -18.26 -1.66
N ASP A 110 5.99 -18.12 -1.67
CA ASP A 110 6.92 -19.09 -1.09
C ASP A 110 6.71 -19.35 0.40
N HIS A 111 6.25 -18.33 1.13
CA HIS A 111 5.98 -18.40 2.57
C HIS A 111 4.58 -18.90 2.93
N ILE A 112 3.71 -19.14 1.93
CA ILE A 112 2.35 -19.61 2.14
C ILE A 112 2.38 -21.14 2.23
N PRO A 113 1.82 -21.75 3.28
CA PRO A 113 1.75 -23.19 3.41
C PRO A 113 0.91 -23.85 2.28
N GLU A 114 1.33 -25.00 1.83
CA GLU A 114 0.54 -25.79 0.87
C GLU A 114 -0.75 -26.32 1.52
N GLU A 115 -1.82 -26.42 0.73
CA GLU A 115 -3.07 -27.00 1.19
C GLU A 115 -2.90 -28.51 1.49
N PRO A 116 -3.12 -28.97 2.72
CA PRO A 116 -2.99 -30.38 3.05
C PRO A 116 -4.07 -31.21 2.30
N GLY A 117 -3.64 -32.37 1.77
CA GLY A 117 -4.56 -33.34 1.11
C GLY A 117 -4.99 -32.99 -0.31
N ARG A 118 -4.38 -32.01 -0.97
CA ARG A 118 -4.69 -31.63 -2.36
C ARG A 118 -4.36 -32.78 -3.34
N LYS A 119 -5.38 -33.27 -4.04
CA LYS A 119 -5.24 -34.42 -4.97
C LYS A 119 -4.68 -34.02 -6.33
N ASN A 120 -4.95 -32.80 -6.80
CA ASN A 120 -4.50 -32.33 -8.11
C ASN A 120 -3.19 -31.54 -7.98
N LYS A 121 -2.17 -31.92 -8.76
CA LYS A 121 -0.91 -31.18 -8.81
C LYS A 121 -1.15 -29.77 -9.39
N PRO A 122 -0.75 -28.71 -8.68
CA PRO A 122 -0.90 -27.36 -9.17
C PRO A 122 0.04 -27.10 -10.36
N LYS A 123 -0.43 -26.28 -11.31
CA LYS A 123 0.34 -25.92 -12.51
C LYS A 123 1.25 -24.70 -12.28
N THR A 124 0.86 -23.81 -11.37
CA THR A 124 1.59 -22.57 -11.07
C THR A 124 1.91 -22.48 -9.57
N VAL A 125 2.83 -21.62 -9.19
CA VAL A 125 3.15 -21.36 -7.79
C VAL A 125 1.90 -20.83 -7.05
N ALA A 126 1.14 -19.96 -7.68
CA ALA A 126 -0.11 -19.43 -7.12
C ALA A 126 -1.19 -20.51 -6.89
N ASP A 127 -1.18 -21.57 -7.72
CA ASP A 127 -2.11 -22.68 -7.56
C ASP A 127 -1.69 -23.67 -6.45
N ARG A 128 -0.45 -23.59 -5.96
CA ARG A 128 0.05 -24.47 -4.88
C ARG A 128 -0.58 -24.18 -3.54
N HIS A 129 -0.96 -22.94 -3.34
CA HIS A 129 -1.33 -22.41 -2.05
C HIS A 129 -2.83 -22.16 -1.93
N ALA A 130 -3.32 -22.10 -0.70
CA ALA A 130 -4.69 -21.68 -0.41
C ALA A 130 -4.97 -20.31 -1.04
N LYS A 131 -6.23 -20.09 -1.45
CA LYS A 131 -6.64 -18.77 -1.95
C LYS A 131 -6.46 -17.72 -0.87
N CYS A 132 -5.61 -16.75 -1.14
CA CYS A 132 -5.36 -15.62 -0.26
C CYS A 132 -6.30 -14.46 -0.58
N ASN A 133 -6.70 -13.69 0.41
CA ASN A 133 -7.62 -12.57 0.22
C ASN A 133 -6.99 -11.33 -0.41
N PHE A 134 -5.68 -11.31 -0.56
CA PHE A 134 -4.90 -10.32 -1.30
C PHE A 134 -3.56 -10.94 -1.70
N PRO A 135 -2.83 -10.36 -2.69
CA PRO A 135 -1.57 -10.91 -3.18
C PRO A 135 -0.55 -11.08 -2.05
N PRO A 136 0.03 -12.28 -1.88
CA PRO A 136 1.03 -12.51 -0.84
C PRO A 136 2.34 -11.78 -1.15
N PHE A 137 3.01 -11.33 -0.09
CA PHE A 137 4.29 -10.65 -0.17
C PHE A 137 5.12 -10.84 1.09
N ILE A 138 6.42 -10.62 0.97
CA ILE A 138 7.33 -10.40 2.09
C ILE A 138 7.98 -9.03 1.95
N HIS A 139 8.41 -8.42 3.06
CA HIS A 139 9.32 -7.28 3.02
C HIS A 139 10.72 -7.74 3.37
N ILE A 140 11.68 -7.21 2.64
CA ILE A 140 13.10 -7.41 2.90
C ILE A 140 13.77 -6.06 3.17
N ALA A 141 14.75 -6.08 4.08
CA ALA A 141 15.57 -4.93 4.39
C ALA A 141 17.04 -5.38 4.51
N TRP A 142 17.96 -4.46 4.23
CA TRP A 142 19.38 -4.72 4.35
C TRP A 142 19.80 -4.71 5.81
N ARG A 143 20.36 -5.83 6.30
CA ARG A 143 20.86 -5.99 7.66
C ARG A 143 22.04 -6.96 7.68
N ASN A 144 23.05 -6.67 8.48
CA ASN A 144 24.21 -7.56 8.65
C ASN A 144 24.83 -7.96 7.31
N ASN A 145 24.96 -7.01 6.37
CA ASN A 145 25.49 -7.20 5.02
C ASN A 145 24.72 -8.20 4.15
N THR A 146 23.43 -8.39 4.42
CA THR A 146 22.55 -9.25 3.61
C THR A 146 21.11 -8.75 3.63
N TRP A 147 20.34 -9.09 2.59
CA TRP A 147 18.90 -8.86 2.55
C TRP A 147 18.18 -9.89 3.42
N GLN A 148 17.49 -9.42 4.44
CA GLN A 148 16.75 -10.25 5.39
C GLN A 148 15.27 -9.93 5.35
N GLU A 149 14.45 -10.97 5.54
CA GLU A 149 13.01 -10.81 5.68
C GLU A 149 12.69 -10.14 7.02
N VAL A 150 11.85 -9.08 6.95
CA VAL A 150 11.44 -8.26 8.11
C VAL A 150 9.92 -8.19 8.28
N ALA A 151 9.17 -8.64 7.28
CA ALA A 151 7.72 -8.75 7.35
C ALA A 151 7.22 -9.82 6.39
N ARG A 152 6.07 -10.41 6.72
CA ARG A 152 5.43 -11.47 5.94
C ARG A 152 3.93 -11.29 5.95
N SER A 153 3.30 -11.28 4.78
CA SER A 153 1.84 -11.18 4.65
C SER A 153 1.14 -12.49 5.05
N HIS A 154 -0.15 -12.41 5.37
CA HIS A 154 -0.98 -13.57 5.76
C HIS A 154 -0.45 -14.33 6.97
N TRP A 155 0.25 -13.65 7.85
CA TRP A 155 0.96 -14.24 8.97
C TRP A 155 0.63 -13.52 10.28
N THR A 156 0.29 -14.27 11.31
CA THR A 156 -0.15 -13.73 12.62
C THR A 156 0.81 -14.02 13.77
N GLY A 157 1.94 -14.67 13.50
CA GLY A 157 2.98 -14.97 14.48
C GLY A 157 4.28 -14.23 14.21
N ASP A 158 5.39 -14.87 14.48
CA ASP A 158 6.72 -14.44 14.09
C ASP A 158 7.14 -15.06 12.74
N LEU A 159 8.31 -14.70 12.22
CA LEU A 159 8.81 -15.21 10.94
C LEU A 159 9.15 -16.70 10.97
N THR A 160 9.37 -17.27 12.15
CA THR A 160 9.76 -18.67 12.33
C THR A 160 8.54 -19.55 12.60
N ASN A 161 7.68 -19.13 13.52
CA ASN A 161 6.58 -19.94 14.08
C ASN A 161 5.20 -19.32 13.89
N GLY A 162 5.06 -18.32 13.01
CA GLY A 162 3.79 -17.65 12.76
C GLY A 162 2.73 -18.57 12.18
N GLN A 163 1.47 -18.23 12.41
CA GLN A 163 0.33 -18.93 11.85
C GLN A 163 -0.11 -18.26 10.55
N PHE A 164 -0.41 -19.06 9.55
CA PHE A 164 -1.00 -18.59 8.30
C PHE A 164 -2.42 -18.08 8.52
N SER A 165 -2.76 -16.93 7.92
CA SER A 165 -4.09 -16.34 7.97
C SER A 165 -4.67 -16.18 6.57
N VAL A 166 -5.85 -16.76 6.34
CA VAL A 166 -6.66 -16.58 5.13
C VAL A 166 -7.66 -15.43 5.25
N LYS A 167 -7.74 -14.80 6.43
CA LYS A 167 -8.70 -13.72 6.68
C LYS A 167 -8.35 -12.49 5.84
N LYS A 168 -9.39 -11.74 5.47
CA LYS A 168 -9.25 -10.45 4.81
C LYS A 168 -8.57 -9.44 5.73
N GLY A 169 -7.73 -8.58 5.15
CA GLY A 169 -7.20 -7.43 5.84
C GLY A 169 -8.33 -6.53 6.37
N LYS A 170 -8.08 -5.84 7.46
CA LYS A 170 -9.02 -4.87 8.02
C LYS A 170 -8.97 -3.59 7.21
N ILE A 171 -10.10 -3.22 6.61
CA ILE A 171 -10.23 -1.95 5.87
C ILE A 171 -10.14 -0.80 6.89
N THR A 172 -9.24 0.17 6.63
CA THR A 172 -9.14 1.39 7.45
C THR A 172 -10.37 2.27 7.26
N GLU A 173 -10.73 3.08 8.26
CA GLU A 173 -11.84 4.03 8.16
C GLU A 173 -11.65 5.00 7.00
N LYS A 174 -10.41 5.43 6.76
CA LYS A 174 -10.08 6.31 5.64
C LYS A 174 -10.30 5.62 4.30
N LEU A 175 -9.90 4.34 4.14
CA LEU A 175 -10.16 3.57 2.93
C LEU A 175 -11.66 3.37 2.71
N ALA A 176 -12.43 3.04 3.75
CA ALA A 176 -13.88 2.93 3.67
C ALA A 176 -14.53 4.25 3.21
N SER A 177 -14.11 5.38 3.77
CA SER A 177 -14.58 6.71 3.36
C SER A 177 -14.24 7.02 1.90
N MET A 178 -13.05 6.63 1.42
CA MET A 178 -12.64 6.78 0.02
C MET A 178 -13.51 5.93 -0.92
N MET A 179 -13.83 4.69 -0.54
CA MET A 179 -14.73 3.82 -1.31
C MET A 179 -16.16 4.39 -1.40
N ILE A 180 -16.69 4.91 -0.28
CA ILE A 180 -18.00 5.58 -0.26
C ILE A 180 -18.01 6.78 -1.22
N MET A 181 -16.99 7.65 -1.14
CA MET A 181 -16.88 8.81 -2.03
C MET A 181 -16.72 8.40 -3.50
N LEU A 182 -15.99 7.32 -3.79
CA LEU A 182 -15.85 6.79 -5.14
C LEU A 182 -17.22 6.38 -5.70
N CYS A 183 -17.99 5.58 -4.96
CA CYS A 183 -19.32 5.15 -5.35
C CYS A 183 -20.28 6.35 -5.55
N GLN A 184 -20.23 7.33 -4.64
CA GLN A 184 -21.05 8.53 -4.74
C GLN A 184 -20.72 9.36 -5.99
N ARG A 185 -19.42 9.61 -6.26
CA ARG A 185 -19.00 10.39 -7.43
C ARG A 185 -19.28 9.66 -8.73
N TYR A 186 -19.12 8.34 -8.75
CA TYR A 186 -19.42 7.54 -9.92
C TYR A 186 -20.91 7.54 -10.25
N SER A 187 -21.77 7.41 -9.25
CA SER A 187 -23.25 7.44 -9.42
C SER A 187 -23.79 8.79 -9.89
N MET A 188 -23.02 9.87 -9.73
CA MET A 188 -23.40 11.22 -10.23
C MET A 188 -23.07 11.45 -11.71
N ARG A 189 -22.40 10.51 -12.38
CA ARG A 189 -22.10 10.66 -13.82
C ARG A 189 -23.37 10.64 -14.67
N SER A 190 -23.33 11.33 -15.82
CA SER A 190 -24.49 11.49 -16.72
C SER A 190 -25.12 10.16 -17.16
N ASN A 191 -24.31 9.11 -17.30
CA ASN A 191 -24.76 7.78 -17.70
C ASN A 191 -25.77 7.14 -16.73
N TRP A 192 -25.81 7.63 -15.47
CA TRP A 192 -26.66 7.07 -14.41
C TRP A 192 -27.89 7.96 -14.11
N ARG A 193 -28.01 9.10 -14.79
CA ARG A 193 -29.18 9.99 -14.62
C ARG A 193 -30.44 9.32 -15.15
N GLY A 194 -31.49 9.34 -14.32
CA GLY A 194 -32.80 8.77 -14.69
C GLY A 194 -33.00 7.31 -14.29
N TYR A 195 -31.98 6.64 -13.74
CA TYR A 195 -32.18 5.32 -13.16
C TYR A 195 -32.82 5.43 -11.77
N THR A 196 -33.93 4.73 -11.54
CA THR A 196 -34.69 4.77 -10.27
C THR A 196 -33.97 4.01 -9.13
N TYR A 197 -33.06 3.09 -9.47
CA TYR A 197 -32.34 2.20 -8.55
C TYR A 197 -30.85 2.55 -8.37
N VAL A 198 -30.50 3.84 -8.54
CA VAL A 198 -29.09 4.32 -8.36
C VAL A 198 -28.56 4.04 -6.96
N ASP A 199 -29.42 4.13 -5.94
CA ASP A 199 -29.01 3.90 -4.55
C ASP A 199 -28.71 2.42 -4.27
N GLU A 200 -29.50 1.51 -4.83
CA GLU A 200 -29.24 0.07 -4.76
C GLU A 200 -27.94 -0.30 -5.48
N MET A 201 -27.72 0.23 -6.68
CA MET A 201 -26.49 0.03 -7.44
C MET A 201 -25.27 0.55 -6.67
N ARG A 202 -25.39 1.73 -6.05
CA ARG A 202 -24.32 2.31 -5.23
C ARG A 202 -24.01 1.43 -4.02
N SER A 203 -25.05 0.94 -3.35
CA SER A 203 -24.92 0.04 -2.20
C SER A 203 -24.27 -1.28 -2.59
N HIS A 204 -24.69 -1.86 -3.72
CA HIS A 204 -24.11 -3.08 -4.27
C HIS A 204 -22.63 -2.90 -4.63
N ALA A 205 -22.28 -1.79 -5.31
CA ALA A 205 -20.90 -1.46 -5.64
C ALA A 205 -20.03 -1.31 -4.38
N LEU A 206 -20.55 -0.69 -3.32
CA LEU A 206 -19.85 -0.53 -2.06
C LEU A 206 -19.59 -1.89 -1.38
N VAL A 207 -20.59 -2.78 -1.38
CA VAL A 207 -20.42 -4.15 -0.87
C VAL A 207 -19.34 -4.88 -1.65
N GLN A 208 -19.36 -4.81 -2.97
CA GLN A 208 -18.34 -5.41 -3.84
C GLN A 208 -16.94 -4.86 -3.52
N LEU A 209 -16.78 -3.53 -3.48
CA LEU A 209 -15.50 -2.90 -3.15
C LEU A 209 -14.99 -3.32 -1.76
N SER A 210 -15.89 -3.48 -0.78
CA SER A 210 -15.49 -3.95 0.55
C SER A 210 -14.99 -5.39 0.55
N GLN A 211 -15.43 -6.21 -0.40
CA GLN A 211 -15.04 -7.60 -0.52
C GLN A 211 -13.76 -7.80 -1.34
N ILE A 212 -13.60 -7.03 -2.43
CA ILE A 212 -12.53 -7.24 -3.41
C ILE A 212 -11.46 -6.14 -3.42
N GLY A 213 -11.69 -5.01 -2.72
CA GLY A 213 -10.76 -3.87 -2.77
C GLY A 213 -9.33 -4.17 -2.31
N LEU A 214 -9.14 -5.20 -1.49
CA LEU A 214 -7.82 -5.64 -1.07
C LEU A 214 -7.17 -6.66 -2.03
N TYR A 215 -7.89 -7.15 -3.05
CA TYR A 215 -7.30 -7.99 -4.11
C TYR A 215 -6.47 -7.21 -5.11
N PHE A 216 -6.47 -5.88 -5.01
CA PHE A 216 -5.62 -5.05 -5.86
C PHE A 216 -4.16 -5.50 -5.75
N ASP A 217 -3.54 -5.75 -6.92
CA ASP A 217 -2.16 -6.18 -7.04
C ASP A 217 -1.31 -5.01 -7.53
N GLU A 218 -0.63 -4.38 -6.60
CA GLU A 218 0.23 -3.22 -6.84
C GLU A 218 1.46 -3.54 -7.69
N SER A 219 1.84 -4.80 -7.83
CA SER A 219 2.93 -5.20 -8.72
C SER A 219 2.55 -5.12 -10.19
N LYS A 220 1.23 -5.20 -10.50
CA LYS A 220 0.71 -5.17 -11.86
C LYS A 220 0.27 -3.79 -12.30
N SER A 221 -0.13 -2.94 -11.38
CA SER A 221 -0.59 -1.58 -11.68
C SER A 221 -0.35 -0.63 -10.51
N ALA A 222 0.07 0.59 -10.82
CA ALA A 222 0.13 1.69 -9.86
C ALA A 222 -1.22 2.44 -9.73
N ASN A 223 -2.22 2.09 -10.55
CA ASN A 223 -3.52 2.76 -10.58
C ASN A 223 -4.62 1.89 -9.95
N PRO A 224 -5.01 2.14 -8.70
CA PRO A 224 -6.08 1.38 -8.02
C PRO A 224 -7.49 1.69 -8.54
N PHE A 225 -7.64 2.60 -9.52
CA PHE A 225 -8.90 2.90 -10.19
C PHE A 225 -9.03 2.22 -11.57
N ALA A 226 -8.02 1.46 -12.00
CA ALA A 226 -8.01 0.78 -13.29
C ALA A 226 -8.86 -0.49 -13.28
#